data_9b2449c3ea1c72ff2c55875262500f7e
#
_entry.id   9b2449c3ea1c72ff2c55875262500f7e
#
_cell.length_a   1.000
_cell.length_b   1.000
_cell.length_c   1.000
_cell.angle_alpha   90.00
_cell.angle_beta   90.00
_cell.angle_gamma   90.00
#
_symmetry.space_group_name_H-M   'P 1'
#
loop_
_entity.id
_entity.type
_entity.pdbx_description
1 polymer ?
#
loop_
_entity_poly.entity_id
_entity_poly.type
_entity_poly.pdbx_seq_one_letter_code
_entity_poly.pdbx_strand_id
1 'polypeptide(L)'
;MLEHYLHRLYHARRTPRKQYHSSARLRLRSSKKPLWLWSEVHLVTYYQGKRPMMAFGNIRNIQAEKLWQERISRRANTDALTGLLSRGTAQARIRAALRKISPETDSASLLIVDADEFKTINDTFGHLFGDKVLREIGMSIDKNFRQNDIKGRIGGDEFVILLPGMSNTDILQRHCLGLCRRLTRVFHKEGKHHAFSISIGAAQYPAHGQSYEDLFARADEALYEAKRRGKGQYVLYQPDMSETADNHDISLAASPMPANTPMQSESIADLQTRIQQMQNTITYLEKMMCTLLETRK
;
A
#
# COMPACT_ATOMS: atom_id res chain seq x y z
N MET A 1 4.16 -28.54 9.41
CA MET A 1 5.27 -27.83 8.74
C MET A 1 6.62 -28.52 8.97
N LEU A 2 6.98 -28.92 10.19
CA LEU A 2 8.20 -29.69 10.48
C LEU A 2 8.19 -31.05 9.79
N GLU A 3 7.06 -31.76 9.80
CA GLU A 3 6.87 -33.04 9.10
C GLU A 3 7.07 -32.94 7.60
N HIS A 4 6.54 -31.90 6.98
CA HIS A 4 6.74 -31.65 5.54
C HIS A 4 8.20 -31.36 5.20
N TYR A 5 8.93 -30.67 6.08
CA TYR A 5 10.37 -30.43 5.95
C TYR A 5 11.19 -31.71 6.11
N LEU A 6 10.88 -32.51 7.13
CA LEU A 6 11.50 -33.81 7.36
C LEU A 6 11.19 -34.80 6.22
N HIS A 7 9.98 -34.75 5.65
CA HIS A 7 9.60 -35.54 4.49
C HIS A 7 10.40 -35.15 3.24
N ARG A 8 10.68 -33.86 3.00
CA ARG A 8 11.55 -33.41 1.90
C ARG A 8 13.00 -33.87 2.10
N LEU A 9 13.51 -33.85 3.33
CA LEU A 9 14.83 -34.39 3.66
C LEU A 9 14.90 -35.91 3.38
N TYR A 10 13.81 -36.64 3.66
CA TYR A 10 13.71 -38.07 3.42
C TYR A 10 13.65 -38.42 1.93
N HIS A 11 12.98 -37.62 1.10
CA HIS A 11 12.85 -37.86 -0.35
C HIS A 11 14.04 -37.38 -1.19
N ALA A 12 14.95 -36.56 -0.68
CA ALA A 12 16.19 -36.16 -1.36
C ALA A 12 17.18 -37.33 -1.58
N ARG A 13 16.79 -38.55 -1.25
CA ARG A 13 17.56 -39.80 -1.31
C ARG A 13 17.99 -40.29 -2.71
N ARG A 14 17.60 -39.63 -3.79
CA ARG A 14 17.77 -40.14 -5.17
C ARG A 14 19.10 -39.78 -5.83
N THR A 15 19.99 -39.02 -5.18
CA THR A 15 21.31 -38.69 -5.71
C THR A 15 22.42 -39.21 -4.76
N PRO A 16 23.50 -39.79 -5.27
CA PRO A 16 24.59 -40.32 -4.45
C PRO A 16 25.52 -39.20 -3.93
N ARG A 17 24.94 -38.21 -3.24
CA ARG A 17 25.73 -37.17 -2.57
C ARG A 17 26.07 -37.63 -1.15
N LYS A 18 27.34 -37.55 -0.79
CA LYS A 18 27.82 -37.84 0.58
C LYS A 18 27.31 -36.79 1.59
N GLN A 19 26.80 -35.68 1.12
CA GLN A 19 26.43 -34.51 1.92
C GLN A 19 25.21 -33.80 1.32
N TYR A 20 24.25 -33.40 2.16
CA TYR A 20 23.08 -32.65 1.77
C TYR A 20 22.89 -31.39 2.63
N HIS A 21 22.78 -30.24 1.99
CA HIS A 21 22.51 -28.96 2.66
C HIS A 21 21.03 -28.61 2.56
N SER A 22 20.46 -28.20 3.66
CA SER A 22 19.06 -27.73 3.70
C SER A 22 18.93 -26.52 4.61
N SER A 23 18.01 -25.62 4.23
CA SER A 23 17.65 -24.48 5.05
C SER A 23 16.13 -24.31 5.09
N ALA A 24 15.61 -23.87 6.23
CA ALA A 24 14.21 -23.58 6.40
C ALA A 24 14.02 -22.41 7.37
N ARG A 25 12.98 -21.60 7.12
CA ARG A 25 12.50 -20.58 8.04
C ARG A 25 11.20 -21.06 8.66
N LEU A 26 11.19 -21.24 9.97
CA LEU A 26 10.05 -21.78 10.71
C LEU A 26 9.88 -21.06 12.05
N ARG A 27 8.69 -21.22 12.64
CA ARG A 27 8.45 -20.73 13.99
C ARG A 27 8.80 -21.83 14.97
N LEU A 28 9.74 -21.56 15.87
CA LEU A 28 10.13 -22.45 16.95
C LEU A 28 9.63 -21.89 18.28
N ARG A 29 9.18 -22.81 19.16
CA ARG A 29 8.78 -22.44 20.52
C ARG A 29 10.03 -22.36 21.39
N SER A 30 10.17 -21.24 22.10
CA SER A 30 11.24 -21.10 23.09
C SER A 30 10.96 -21.99 24.30
N SER A 31 11.97 -22.73 24.78
CA SER A 31 11.86 -23.53 26.02
C SER A 31 11.76 -22.67 27.29
N LYS A 32 12.31 -21.45 27.25
CA LYS A 32 12.35 -20.53 28.41
C LYS A 32 11.14 -19.61 28.52
N LYS A 33 10.40 -19.38 27.42
CA LYS A 33 9.21 -18.52 27.39
C LYS A 33 8.18 -19.16 26.45
N PRO A 34 6.87 -19.08 26.70
CA PRO A 34 5.83 -19.63 25.83
C PRO A 34 5.66 -18.76 24.57
N LEU A 35 6.76 -18.45 23.89
CA LEU A 35 6.81 -17.57 22.74
C LEU A 35 7.26 -18.36 21.52
N TRP A 36 6.55 -18.16 20.39
CA TRP A 36 6.95 -18.66 19.09
C TRP A 36 7.83 -17.62 18.39
N LEU A 37 9.07 -18.02 18.08
CA LEU A 37 10.06 -17.14 17.46
C LEU A 37 10.33 -17.60 16.03
N TRP A 38 10.39 -16.68 15.10
CA TRP A 38 10.89 -16.96 13.77
C TRP A 38 12.36 -17.29 13.82
N SER A 39 12.68 -18.46 13.30
CA SER A 39 14.06 -19.01 13.31
C SER A 39 14.40 -19.52 11.92
N GLU A 40 15.63 -19.28 11.52
CA GLU A 40 16.25 -19.86 10.33
C GLU A 40 17.10 -21.02 10.76
N VAL A 41 16.84 -22.18 10.20
CA VAL A 41 17.53 -23.45 10.51
C VAL A 41 18.32 -23.84 9.28
N HIS A 42 19.61 -24.03 9.44
CA HIS A 42 20.53 -24.60 8.42
C HIS A 42 21.03 -25.96 8.90
N LEU A 43 20.85 -26.95 8.08
CA LEU A 43 21.29 -28.32 8.38
C LEU A 43 22.18 -28.86 7.24
N VAL A 44 23.24 -29.50 7.62
CA VAL A 44 24.11 -30.31 6.74
C VAL A 44 24.02 -31.74 7.21
N THR A 45 23.49 -32.62 6.39
CA THR A 45 23.32 -34.04 6.70
C THR A 45 24.33 -34.85 5.90
N TYR A 46 25.08 -35.70 6.57
CA TYR A 46 26.02 -36.61 5.98
C TYR A 46 25.41 -38.01 5.87
N TYR A 47 25.63 -38.67 4.75
CA TYR A 47 25.10 -40.00 4.44
C TYR A 47 26.21 -41.02 4.19
N GLN A 48 25.98 -42.23 4.66
CA GLN A 48 26.72 -43.41 4.24
C GLN A 48 25.76 -44.30 3.43
N GLY A 49 25.95 -44.30 2.12
CA GLY A 49 24.95 -44.85 1.21
C GLY A 49 23.61 -44.13 1.32
N LYS A 50 22.56 -44.85 1.68
CA LYS A 50 21.20 -44.31 1.87
C LYS A 50 20.87 -43.94 3.33
N ARG A 51 21.79 -44.17 4.28
CA ARG A 51 21.55 -43.93 5.71
C ARG A 51 22.15 -42.61 6.15
N PRO A 52 21.35 -41.69 6.79
CA PRO A 52 21.92 -40.51 7.41
C PRO A 52 22.76 -40.93 8.62
N MET A 53 24.00 -40.49 8.66
CA MET A 53 24.96 -40.81 9.75
C MET A 53 25.05 -39.70 10.76
N MET A 54 25.06 -38.46 10.30
CA MET A 54 25.28 -37.30 11.13
C MET A 54 24.63 -36.08 10.50
N ALA A 55 24.09 -35.18 11.33
CA ALA A 55 23.61 -33.88 10.91
C ALA A 55 24.19 -32.79 11.82
N PHE A 56 24.70 -31.74 11.19
CA PHE A 56 25.12 -30.52 11.88
C PHE A 56 24.25 -29.37 11.42
N GLY A 57 24.01 -28.41 12.29
CA GLY A 57 23.26 -27.24 11.91
C GLY A 57 23.38 -26.14 12.91
N ASN A 58 22.92 -24.99 12.48
CA ASN A 58 22.69 -23.85 13.34
C ASN A 58 21.25 -23.39 13.28
N ILE A 59 20.79 -22.77 14.34
CA ILE A 59 19.48 -22.14 14.45
C ILE A 59 19.72 -20.67 14.78
N ARG A 60 19.31 -19.80 13.89
CA ARG A 60 19.41 -18.34 14.08
C ARG A 60 18.02 -17.78 14.35
N ASN A 61 17.89 -17.00 15.42
CA ASN A 61 16.67 -16.25 15.66
C ASN A 61 16.61 -15.06 14.68
N ILE A 62 15.57 -15.05 13.84
CA ILE A 62 15.33 -14.00 12.85
C ILE A 62 14.10 -13.16 13.17
N GLN A 63 13.63 -13.17 14.41
CA GLN A 63 12.41 -12.44 14.83
C GLN A 63 12.56 -10.93 14.63
N ALA A 64 13.70 -10.35 14.99
CA ALA A 64 13.96 -8.94 14.82
C ALA A 64 13.98 -8.54 13.33
N GLU A 65 14.65 -9.35 12.48
CA GLU A 65 14.68 -9.12 11.03
C GLU A 65 13.27 -9.19 10.42
N LYS A 66 12.45 -10.17 10.83
CA LYS A 66 11.07 -10.29 10.38
C LYS A 66 10.23 -9.09 10.78
N LEU A 67 10.30 -8.66 12.03
CA LEU A 67 9.59 -7.47 12.50
C LEU A 67 10.04 -6.21 11.77
N TRP A 68 11.32 -6.10 11.47
CA TRP A 68 11.87 -4.98 10.73
C TRP A 68 11.40 -4.97 9.27
N GLN A 69 11.42 -6.11 8.60
CA GLN A 69 10.88 -6.28 7.25
C GLN A 69 9.38 -5.96 7.20
N GLU A 70 8.60 -6.40 8.18
CA GLU A 70 7.17 -6.07 8.28
C GLU A 70 6.94 -4.58 8.50
N ARG A 71 7.76 -3.92 9.32
CA ARG A 71 7.69 -2.45 9.53
C ARG A 71 8.02 -1.68 8.25
N ILE A 72 9.08 -2.06 7.54
CA ILE A 72 9.43 -1.45 6.25
C ILE A 72 8.32 -1.69 5.23
N SER A 73 7.83 -2.92 5.12
CA SER A 73 6.74 -3.27 4.22
C SER A 73 5.46 -2.48 4.54
N ARG A 74 5.09 -2.34 5.82
CA ARG A 74 3.96 -1.49 6.22
C ARG A 74 4.19 -0.04 5.82
N ARG A 75 5.38 0.52 6.08
CA ARG A 75 5.72 1.90 5.69
C ARG A 75 5.70 2.11 4.17
N ALA A 76 6.11 1.12 3.38
CA ALA A 76 6.04 1.19 1.93
C ALA A 76 4.62 1.00 1.39
N ASN A 77 3.77 0.25 2.10
CA ASN A 77 2.44 -0.15 1.64
C ASN A 77 1.32 0.81 2.09
N THR A 78 1.57 1.67 3.07
CA THR A 78 0.57 2.63 3.56
C THR A 78 1.06 4.06 3.42
N ASP A 79 0.12 4.97 3.19
CA ASP A 79 0.36 6.41 3.28
C ASP A 79 0.55 6.82 4.75
N ALA A 80 1.67 7.43 5.06
CA ALA A 80 2.06 7.75 6.44
C ALA A 80 1.14 8.79 7.11
N LEU A 81 0.47 9.62 6.32
CA LEU A 81 -0.40 10.67 6.81
C LEU A 81 -1.80 10.14 7.17
N THR A 82 -2.38 9.36 6.28
CA THR A 82 -3.79 8.92 6.36
C THR A 82 -3.98 7.50 6.88
N GLY A 83 -2.92 6.68 6.86
CA GLY A 83 -2.97 5.26 7.24
C GLY A 83 -3.60 4.34 6.21
N LEU A 84 -4.18 4.88 5.12
CA LEU A 84 -4.70 4.11 3.99
C LEU A 84 -3.56 3.52 3.16
N LEU A 85 -3.88 2.70 2.16
CA LEU A 85 -2.86 2.16 1.26
C LEU A 85 -2.16 3.30 0.49
N SER A 86 -0.86 3.15 0.27
CA SER A 86 -0.12 4.03 -0.64
C SER A 86 -0.58 3.82 -2.08
N ARG A 87 -0.38 4.83 -2.96
CA ARG A 87 -0.75 4.80 -4.38
C ARG A 87 -0.39 3.47 -5.06
N GLY A 88 0.89 3.09 -5.03
CA GLY A 88 1.36 1.88 -5.70
C GLY A 88 0.72 0.60 -5.15
N THR A 89 0.52 0.53 -3.83
CA THR A 89 -0.10 -0.62 -3.16
C THR A 89 -1.60 -0.71 -3.48
N ALA A 90 -2.32 0.42 -3.45
CA ALA A 90 -3.74 0.46 -3.79
C ALA A 90 -3.97 -0.01 -5.23
N GLN A 91 -3.25 0.58 -6.19
CA GLN A 91 -3.33 0.20 -7.60
C GLN A 91 -3.02 -1.29 -7.84
N ALA A 92 -1.93 -1.78 -7.24
CA ALA A 92 -1.55 -3.20 -7.37
C ALA A 92 -2.63 -4.14 -6.81
N ARG A 93 -3.21 -3.81 -5.65
CA ARG A 93 -4.29 -4.60 -5.04
C ARG A 93 -5.60 -4.55 -5.84
N ILE A 94 -5.97 -3.38 -6.37
CA ILE A 94 -7.16 -3.22 -7.21
C ILE A 94 -7.01 -4.06 -8.48
N ARG A 95 -5.87 -3.94 -9.20
CA ARG A 95 -5.61 -4.77 -10.39
C ARG A 95 -5.63 -6.27 -10.07
N ALA A 96 -5.09 -6.66 -8.92
CA ALA A 96 -5.10 -8.06 -8.49
C ALA A 96 -6.50 -8.55 -8.12
N ALA A 97 -7.36 -7.69 -7.56
CA ALA A 97 -8.76 -8.01 -7.26
C ALA A 97 -9.58 -8.16 -8.54
N LEU A 98 -9.47 -7.20 -9.46
CA LEU A 98 -10.19 -7.24 -10.74
C LEU A 98 -9.82 -8.45 -11.62
N ARG A 99 -8.57 -8.91 -11.57
CA ARG A 99 -8.14 -10.13 -12.29
C ARG A 99 -8.73 -11.43 -11.74
N LYS A 100 -9.34 -11.42 -10.56
CA LYS A 100 -9.89 -12.61 -9.90
C LYS A 100 -11.40 -12.73 -10.04
N ILE A 101 -12.05 -11.69 -10.50
CA ILE A 101 -13.51 -11.64 -10.67
C ILE A 101 -13.88 -11.86 -12.12
N SER A 102 -15.05 -12.52 -12.35
CA SER A 102 -15.61 -12.82 -13.66
C SER A 102 -16.64 -11.77 -14.04
N PRO A 103 -16.62 -11.24 -15.29
CA PRO A 103 -17.61 -10.27 -15.76
C PRO A 103 -19.05 -10.79 -15.76
N GLU A 104 -19.24 -12.11 -15.82
CA GLU A 104 -20.55 -12.74 -15.89
C GLU A 104 -21.23 -12.88 -14.52
N THR A 105 -20.45 -12.99 -13.46
CA THR A 105 -20.97 -13.33 -12.12
C THR A 105 -20.66 -12.30 -11.05
N ASP A 106 -19.59 -11.54 -11.24
CA ASP A 106 -19.08 -10.66 -10.21
C ASP A 106 -19.28 -9.19 -10.57
N SER A 107 -19.25 -8.36 -9.55
CA SER A 107 -19.38 -6.92 -9.68
C SER A 107 -18.41 -6.20 -8.75
N ALA A 108 -18.08 -4.98 -9.08
CA ALA A 108 -17.32 -4.09 -8.19
C ALA A 108 -17.63 -2.63 -8.55
N SER A 109 -17.42 -1.71 -7.60
CA SER A 109 -17.45 -0.28 -7.86
C SER A 109 -16.12 0.34 -7.52
N LEU A 110 -15.54 1.11 -8.45
CA LEU A 110 -14.37 1.94 -8.23
C LEU A 110 -14.81 3.37 -7.97
N LEU A 111 -14.28 3.98 -6.90
CA LEU A 111 -14.52 5.35 -6.54
C LEU A 111 -13.21 6.14 -6.57
N ILE A 112 -13.27 7.36 -7.08
CA ILE A 112 -12.25 8.39 -6.88
C ILE A 112 -12.86 9.48 -6.02
N VAL A 113 -12.16 9.84 -4.95
CA VAL A 113 -12.57 10.87 -3.99
C VAL A 113 -11.52 11.97 -4.00
N ASP A 114 -11.96 13.21 -4.08
CA ASP A 114 -11.08 14.37 -4.10
C ASP A 114 -11.58 15.44 -3.12
N ALA A 115 -10.65 16.08 -2.44
CA ALA A 115 -10.96 17.14 -1.48
C ALA A 115 -11.09 18.49 -2.20
N ASP A 116 -12.32 18.99 -2.27
CA ASP A 116 -12.63 20.24 -2.94
C ASP A 116 -11.88 21.43 -2.31
N GLU A 117 -11.30 22.30 -3.15
CA GLU A 117 -10.59 23.52 -2.73
C GLU A 117 -9.46 23.27 -1.70
N PHE A 118 -8.84 22.08 -1.71
CA PHE A 118 -7.82 21.72 -0.73
C PHE A 118 -6.62 22.68 -0.74
N LYS A 119 -6.25 23.19 -1.91
CA LYS A 119 -5.20 24.21 -2.03
C LYS A 119 -5.57 25.47 -1.23
N THR A 120 -6.81 25.95 -1.36
CA THR A 120 -7.31 27.12 -0.61
C THR A 120 -7.25 26.89 0.91
N ILE A 121 -7.54 25.66 1.36
CA ILE A 121 -7.39 25.29 2.78
C ILE A 121 -5.93 25.40 3.22
N ASN A 122 -4.98 24.87 2.43
CA ASN A 122 -3.56 24.99 2.73
C ASN A 122 -3.08 26.44 2.75
N ASP A 123 -3.46 27.22 1.75
CA ASP A 123 -3.05 28.62 1.61
C ASP A 123 -3.61 29.50 2.75
N THR A 124 -4.80 29.18 3.25
CA THR A 124 -5.45 29.96 4.33
C THR A 124 -5.06 29.50 5.72
N PHE A 125 -5.05 28.19 5.98
CA PHE A 125 -4.88 27.63 7.32
C PHE A 125 -3.49 27.02 7.55
N GLY A 126 -2.68 26.89 6.50
CA GLY A 126 -1.36 26.29 6.50
C GLY A 126 -1.38 24.76 6.34
N HIS A 127 -0.26 24.21 5.89
CA HIS A 127 -0.10 22.79 5.56
C HIS A 127 -0.39 21.85 6.74
N LEU A 128 -0.05 22.24 7.98
CA LEU A 128 -0.35 21.42 9.15
C LEU A 128 -1.87 21.25 9.38
N PHE A 129 -2.65 22.25 9.00
CA PHE A 129 -4.10 22.14 9.06
C PHE A 129 -4.63 21.26 7.92
N GLY A 130 -4.13 21.44 6.68
CA GLY A 130 -4.43 20.56 5.57
C GLY A 130 -4.13 19.09 5.86
N ASP A 131 -3.01 18.82 6.53
CA ASP A 131 -2.67 17.47 7.00
C ASP A 131 -3.71 16.88 7.95
N LYS A 132 -4.30 17.70 8.85
CA LYS A 132 -5.38 17.25 9.73
C LYS A 132 -6.64 16.91 8.93
N VAL A 133 -6.97 17.74 7.94
CA VAL A 133 -8.11 17.50 7.04
C VAL A 133 -7.92 16.18 6.28
N LEU A 134 -6.75 15.94 5.70
CA LEU A 134 -6.45 14.68 5.00
C LEU A 134 -6.53 13.45 5.91
N ARG A 135 -6.04 13.55 7.16
CA ARG A 135 -6.21 12.48 8.15
C ARG A 135 -7.67 12.20 8.45
N GLU A 136 -8.48 13.24 8.56
CA GLU A 136 -9.91 13.10 8.80
C GLU A 136 -10.65 12.46 7.63
N ILE A 137 -10.30 12.82 6.39
CA ILE A 137 -10.82 12.14 5.18
C ILE A 137 -10.44 10.66 5.23
N GLY A 138 -9.17 10.34 5.45
CA GLY A 138 -8.69 8.97 5.53
C GLY A 138 -9.42 8.14 6.59
N MET A 139 -9.57 8.66 7.79
CA MET A 139 -10.34 8.02 8.87
C MET A 139 -11.83 7.86 8.53
N SER A 140 -12.42 8.84 7.85
CA SER A 140 -13.82 8.78 7.44
C SER A 140 -14.05 7.73 6.36
N ILE A 141 -13.14 7.63 5.40
CA ILE A 141 -13.14 6.57 4.38
C ILE A 141 -13.00 5.20 5.05
N ASP A 142 -12.04 5.04 5.98
CA ASP A 142 -11.81 3.75 6.63
C ASP A 142 -13.01 3.27 7.45
N LYS A 143 -13.72 4.19 8.12
CA LYS A 143 -14.93 3.89 8.90
C LYS A 143 -16.19 3.68 8.05
N ASN A 144 -16.27 4.30 6.87
CA ASN A 144 -17.47 4.24 6.04
C ASN A 144 -17.55 2.98 5.19
N PHE A 145 -16.41 2.37 4.87
CA PHE A 145 -16.29 1.20 4.01
C PHE A 145 -15.74 -0.01 4.78
N ARG A 146 -16.01 -1.21 4.27
CA ARG A 146 -15.67 -2.48 4.94
C ARG A 146 -14.16 -2.68 5.00
N GLN A 147 -13.70 -3.54 5.90
CA GLN A 147 -12.28 -3.88 6.04
C GLN A 147 -11.69 -4.54 4.78
N ASN A 148 -12.51 -5.30 4.05
CA ASN A 148 -12.09 -5.98 2.81
C ASN A 148 -12.11 -5.06 1.58
N ASP A 149 -12.66 -3.86 1.68
CA ASP A 149 -12.62 -2.88 0.61
C ASP A 149 -11.19 -2.33 0.48
N ILE A 150 -10.76 -2.09 -0.75
CA ILE A 150 -9.42 -1.56 -1.01
C ILE A 150 -9.49 -0.04 -0.98
N LYS A 151 -8.81 0.58 -0.04
CA LYS A 151 -8.85 2.01 0.21
C LYS A 151 -7.43 2.57 0.19
N GLY A 152 -7.16 3.57 -0.65
CA GLY A 152 -5.82 4.14 -0.80
C GLY A 152 -5.82 5.63 -1.10
N ARG A 153 -4.72 6.31 -0.78
CA ARG A 153 -4.44 7.67 -1.20
C ARG A 153 -3.53 7.64 -2.41
N ILE A 154 -3.92 8.30 -3.50
CA ILE A 154 -3.24 8.23 -4.81
C ILE A 154 -2.59 9.55 -5.22
N GLY A 155 -2.98 10.63 -4.62
CA GLY A 155 -2.50 11.98 -4.89
C GLY A 155 -2.37 12.82 -3.61
N GLY A 156 -2.15 14.12 -3.76
CA GLY A 156 -2.10 15.07 -2.64
C GLY A 156 -3.37 15.05 -1.81
N ASP A 157 -4.50 15.17 -2.46
CA ASP A 157 -5.86 15.26 -1.94
C ASP A 157 -6.82 14.22 -2.53
N GLU A 158 -6.29 13.28 -3.31
CA GLU A 158 -7.03 12.26 -4.02
C GLU A 158 -6.95 10.89 -3.36
N PHE A 159 -8.08 10.19 -3.33
CA PHE A 159 -8.20 8.84 -2.78
C PHE A 159 -8.90 7.92 -3.78
N VAL A 160 -8.57 6.63 -3.74
CA VAL A 160 -9.20 5.58 -4.55
C VAL A 160 -9.78 4.50 -3.64
N ILE A 161 -10.97 4.00 -4.00
CA ILE A 161 -11.63 2.93 -3.25
C ILE A 161 -12.18 1.92 -4.26
N LEU A 162 -11.90 0.63 -4.05
CA LEU A 162 -12.59 -0.45 -4.74
C LEU A 162 -13.47 -1.20 -3.77
N LEU A 163 -14.72 -1.39 -4.15
CA LEU A 163 -15.77 -2.09 -3.40
C LEU A 163 -16.14 -3.38 -4.14
N PRO A 164 -15.50 -4.53 -3.83
CA PRO A 164 -15.86 -5.80 -4.44
C PRO A 164 -17.27 -6.22 -4.06
N GLY A 165 -18.04 -6.76 -5.04
CA GLY A 165 -19.42 -7.17 -4.84
C GLY A 165 -20.44 -6.04 -4.74
N MET A 166 -20.04 -4.79 -4.98
CA MET A 166 -20.95 -3.63 -4.96
C MET A 166 -21.47 -3.33 -6.36
N SER A 167 -22.71 -3.75 -6.66
CA SER A 167 -23.43 -3.45 -7.91
C SER A 167 -24.64 -2.56 -7.69
N ASN A 168 -25.19 -2.56 -6.48
CA ASN A 168 -26.41 -1.81 -6.20
C ASN A 168 -26.10 -0.31 -6.12
N THR A 169 -26.59 0.44 -7.11
CA THR A 169 -26.36 1.89 -7.26
C THR A 169 -26.96 2.70 -6.11
N ASP A 170 -28.13 2.31 -5.57
CA ASP A 170 -28.78 3.06 -4.49
C ASP A 170 -27.99 2.91 -3.17
N ILE A 171 -27.47 1.73 -2.91
CA ILE A 171 -26.61 1.48 -1.74
C ILE A 171 -25.31 2.28 -1.89
N LEU A 172 -24.68 2.19 -3.06
CA LEU A 172 -23.46 2.93 -3.37
C LEU A 172 -23.67 4.43 -3.19
N GLN A 173 -24.73 4.98 -3.79
CA GLN A 173 -25.09 6.40 -3.68
C GLN A 173 -25.29 6.82 -2.22
N ARG A 174 -26.02 6.04 -1.41
CA ARG A 174 -26.22 6.34 0.01
C ARG A 174 -24.91 6.41 0.79
N HIS A 175 -23.98 5.47 0.55
CA HIS A 175 -22.66 5.46 1.18
C HIS A 175 -21.86 6.70 0.77
N CYS A 176 -21.80 7.00 -0.52
CA CYS A 176 -21.03 8.13 -1.04
C CYS A 176 -21.59 9.48 -0.57
N LEU A 177 -22.92 9.69 -0.69
CA LEU A 177 -23.55 10.91 -0.20
C LEU A 177 -23.45 11.06 1.33
N GLY A 178 -23.49 9.94 2.07
CA GLY A 178 -23.25 9.93 3.50
C GLY A 178 -21.84 10.39 3.85
N LEU A 179 -20.83 10.00 3.07
CA LEU A 179 -19.45 10.43 3.23
C LEU A 179 -19.29 11.92 2.88
N CYS A 180 -19.87 12.40 1.75
CA CYS A 180 -19.87 13.80 1.37
C CYS A 180 -20.45 14.68 2.48
N ARG A 181 -21.67 14.36 2.96
CA ARG A 181 -22.33 15.13 4.04
C ARG A 181 -21.52 15.19 5.32
N ARG A 182 -20.86 14.10 5.70
CA ARG A 182 -20.05 14.01 6.93
C ARG A 182 -18.82 14.89 6.86
N LEU A 183 -18.24 15.05 5.66
CA LEU A 183 -17.03 15.82 5.43
C LEU A 183 -17.30 17.26 4.96
N THR A 184 -18.57 17.61 4.66
CA THR A 184 -18.92 18.99 4.35
C THR A 184 -18.91 19.85 5.62
N ARG A 185 -18.06 20.87 5.64
CA ARG A 185 -17.85 21.77 6.79
C ARG A 185 -17.52 23.18 6.36
N VAL A 186 -17.68 24.12 7.30
CA VAL A 186 -17.19 25.49 7.14
C VAL A 186 -16.14 25.75 8.20
N PHE A 187 -14.94 26.08 7.79
CA PHE A 187 -13.85 26.50 8.66
C PHE A 187 -13.83 28.03 8.78
N HIS A 188 -13.49 28.52 9.96
CA HIS A 188 -13.44 29.95 10.27
C HIS A 188 -12.03 30.35 10.70
N LYS A 189 -11.48 31.39 10.09
CA LYS A 189 -10.21 31.98 10.49
C LYS A 189 -10.21 33.47 10.18
N GLU A 190 -9.90 34.30 11.18
CA GLU A 190 -9.74 35.76 11.03
C GLU A 190 -10.92 36.42 10.29
N GLY A 191 -12.15 36.02 10.63
CA GLY A 191 -13.37 36.54 10.00
C GLY A 191 -13.67 35.98 8.60
N LYS A 192 -12.81 35.11 8.04
CA LYS A 192 -13.05 34.44 6.76
C LYS A 192 -13.69 33.07 6.98
N HIS A 193 -14.60 32.73 6.06
CA HIS A 193 -15.29 31.44 6.03
C HIS A 193 -14.85 30.66 4.81
N HIS A 194 -14.42 29.42 5.02
CA HIS A 194 -14.02 28.52 3.93
C HIS A 194 -14.85 27.25 3.99
N ALA A 195 -15.67 27.05 2.96
CA ALA A 195 -16.41 25.82 2.79
C ALA A 195 -15.43 24.72 2.36
N PHE A 196 -15.55 23.57 2.98
CA PHE A 196 -14.83 22.36 2.64
C PHE A 196 -15.80 21.24 2.33
N SER A 197 -15.54 20.50 1.28
CA SER A 197 -16.29 19.31 0.88
C SER A 197 -15.39 18.32 0.19
N ILE A 198 -15.95 17.18 -0.17
CA ILE A 198 -15.32 16.19 -1.04
C ILE A 198 -16.25 15.88 -2.20
N SER A 199 -15.69 15.70 -3.38
CA SER A 199 -16.39 15.21 -4.56
C SER A 199 -16.02 13.75 -4.83
N ILE A 200 -16.98 12.96 -5.32
CA ILE A 200 -16.81 11.52 -5.56
C ILE A 200 -17.28 11.18 -6.96
N GLY A 201 -16.39 10.63 -7.78
CA GLY A 201 -16.71 9.98 -9.05
C GLY A 201 -16.66 8.47 -8.92
N ALA A 202 -17.55 7.77 -9.60
CA ALA A 202 -17.65 6.31 -9.53
C ALA A 202 -17.81 5.65 -10.90
N ALA A 203 -17.22 4.44 -11.03
CA ALA A 203 -17.44 3.54 -12.17
C ALA A 203 -17.68 2.12 -11.67
N GLN A 204 -18.48 1.35 -12.40
CA GLN A 204 -18.88 -0.01 -12.05
C GLN A 204 -18.28 -1.05 -13.01
N TYR A 205 -17.72 -2.11 -12.46
CA TYR A 205 -17.32 -3.31 -13.14
C TYR A 205 -18.51 -4.28 -13.24
N PRO A 206 -18.75 -4.92 -14.39
CA PRO A 206 -18.02 -4.79 -15.65
C PRO A 206 -18.58 -3.69 -16.58
N ALA A 207 -19.70 -3.05 -16.22
CA ALA A 207 -20.49 -2.17 -17.10
C ALA A 207 -19.69 -0.98 -17.67
N HIS A 208 -18.76 -0.43 -16.89
CA HIS A 208 -17.99 0.75 -17.29
C HIS A 208 -16.52 0.43 -17.61
N GLY A 209 -16.15 -0.86 -17.60
CA GLY A 209 -14.81 -1.34 -17.91
C GLY A 209 -14.44 -2.58 -17.09
N GLN A 210 -13.43 -3.31 -17.57
CA GLN A 210 -12.97 -4.55 -16.96
C GLN A 210 -11.53 -4.44 -16.41
N SER A 211 -10.81 -3.39 -16.75
CA SER A 211 -9.49 -3.09 -16.23
C SER A 211 -9.52 -1.98 -15.18
N TYR A 212 -8.44 -1.88 -14.41
CA TYR A 212 -8.25 -0.74 -13.50
C TYR A 212 -8.21 0.58 -14.26
N GLU A 213 -7.55 0.59 -15.39
CA GLU A 213 -7.35 1.75 -16.24
C GLU A 213 -8.67 2.29 -16.78
N ASP A 214 -9.53 1.41 -17.30
CA ASP A 214 -10.86 1.78 -17.80
C ASP A 214 -11.75 2.34 -16.70
N LEU A 215 -11.84 1.61 -15.58
CA LEU A 215 -12.65 2.03 -14.44
C LEU A 215 -12.17 3.35 -13.84
N PHE A 216 -10.84 3.53 -13.78
CA PHE A 216 -10.24 4.75 -13.27
C PHE A 216 -10.58 5.94 -14.16
N ALA A 217 -10.40 5.82 -15.48
CA ALA A 217 -10.74 6.88 -16.44
C ALA A 217 -12.23 7.27 -16.33
N ARG A 218 -13.14 6.28 -16.25
CA ARG A 218 -14.59 6.56 -16.14
C ARG A 218 -14.98 7.15 -14.79
N ALA A 219 -14.33 6.74 -13.71
CA ALA A 219 -14.56 7.33 -12.39
C ALA A 219 -14.02 8.77 -12.32
N ASP A 220 -12.92 9.06 -13.03
CA ASP A 220 -12.35 10.41 -13.13
C ASP A 220 -13.26 11.35 -13.93
N GLU A 221 -13.80 10.90 -15.07
CA GLU A 221 -14.82 11.64 -15.83
C GLU A 221 -16.05 11.97 -14.94
N ALA A 222 -16.52 11.00 -14.14
CA ALA A 222 -17.61 11.21 -13.21
C ALA A 222 -17.25 12.18 -12.07
N LEU A 223 -16.00 12.14 -11.58
CA LEU A 223 -15.50 13.09 -10.58
C LEU A 223 -15.45 14.52 -11.14
N TYR A 224 -14.96 14.67 -12.37
CA TYR A 224 -14.98 15.95 -13.06
C TYR A 224 -16.41 16.53 -13.14
N GLU A 225 -17.39 15.69 -13.50
CA GLU A 225 -18.79 16.09 -13.56
C GLU A 225 -19.33 16.45 -12.16
N ALA A 226 -18.94 15.74 -11.10
CA ALA A 226 -19.30 16.10 -9.73
C ALA A 226 -18.78 17.49 -9.35
N LYS A 227 -17.55 17.80 -9.72
CA LYS A 227 -16.95 19.13 -9.50
C LYS A 227 -17.65 20.22 -10.31
N ARG A 228 -18.01 19.93 -11.57
CA ARG A 228 -18.73 20.87 -12.47
C ARG A 228 -20.13 21.18 -11.98
N ARG A 229 -20.85 20.22 -11.39
CA ARG A 229 -22.21 20.38 -10.83
C ARG A 229 -22.26 21.11 -9.47
N GLY A 230 -21.14 21.63 -8.98
CA GLY A 230 -21.09 22.43 -7.75
C GLY A 230 -20.36 21.78 -6.58
N LYS A 231 -19.59 20.71 -6.83
CA LYS A 231 -18.77 20.02 -5.81
C LYS A 231 -19.60 19.39 -4.68
N GLY A 232 -18.96 18.81 -3.67
CA GLY A 232 -19.62 18.28 -2.48
C GLY A 232 -20.60 17.13 -2.74
N GLN A 233 -20.44 16.38 -3.81
CA GLN A 233 -21.41 15.40 -4.28
C GLN A 233 -20.78 14.14 -4.88
N TYR A 234 -21.64 13.19 -5.14
CA TYR A 234 -21.32 11.92 -5.79
C TYR A 234 -21.95 11.87 -7.19
N VAL A 235 -21.18 11.38 -8.15
CA VAL A 235 -21.65 11.10 -9.51
C VAL A 235 -21.20 9.70 -9.92
N LEU A 236 -22.12 8.91 -10.47
CA LEU A 236 -21.83 7.65 -11.15
C LEU A 236 -21.64 7.93 -12.63
N TYR A 237 -20.58 7.38 -13.22
CA TYR A 237 -20.33 7.50 -14.64
C TYR A 237 -21.54 7.06 -15.49
N GLN A 238 -21.80 7.81 -16.56
CA GLN A 238 -22.79 7.51 -17.59
C GLN A 238 -22.15 7.78 -18.96
N PRO A 239 -22.42 6.95 -19.98
CA PRO A 239 -21.74 7.04 -21.29
C PRO A 239 -21.90 8.38 -22.02
N ASP A 240 -22.98 9.12 -21.74
CA ASP A 240 -23.28 10.45 -22.31
C ASP A 240 -22.45 11.60 -21.71
N MET A 241 -21.67 11.33 -20.65
CA MET A 241 -20.82 12.35 -20.02
C MET A 241 -19.60 12.71 -20.89
N SER A 242 -19.15 11.81 -21.78
CA SER A 242 -18.00 12.05 -22.65
C SER A 242 -18.26 13.05 -23.79
N GLU A 243 -19.52 13.24 -24.20
CA GLU A 243 -19.86 14.18 -25.29
C GLU A 243 -19.78 15.65 -24.89
N THR A 244 -19.72 15.96 -23.60
CA THR A 244 -19.64 17.34 -23.08
C THR A 244 -18.21 17.80 -22.77
N ALA A 245 -17.20 16.94 -22.94
CA ALA A 245 -15.80 17.23 -22.60
C ALA A 245 -15.01 17.88 -23.77
N ASP A 246 -15.54 17.88 -25.01
CA ASP A 246 -14.76 18.29 -26.21
C ASP A 246 -14.62 19.80 -26.42
N ASN A 247 -14.99 20.65 -25.47
CA ASN A 247 -14.94 22.12 -25.68
C ASN A 247 -14.19 22.93 -24.61
N HIS A 248 -13.34 22.36 -23.79
CA HIS A 248 -12.39 23.19 -23.03
C HIS A 248 -11.08 22.46 -22.80
N ASP A 249 -9.99 23.14 -23.18
CA ASP A 249 -8.59 22.86 -22.93
C ASP A 249 -8.33 21.75 -21.90
N ILE A 250 -7.88 20.63 -22.43
CA ILE A 250 -7.19 19.60 -21.68
C ILE A 250 -5.86 20.20 -21.19
N SER A 251 -5.92 21.00 -20.14
CA SER A 251 -4.81 21.15 -19.23
C SER A 251 -4.81 19.93 -18.31
N LEU A 252 -4.61 18.79 -18.92
CA LEU A 252 -4.06 17.62 -18.25
C LEU A 252 -2.71 18.05 -17.69
N ALA A 253 -2.70 18.48 -16.43
CA ALA A 253 -1.57 18.25 -15.57
C ALA A 253 -1.51 16.75 -15.20
N ALA A 254 -1.59 15.87 -16.20
CA ALA A 254 -0.70 14.74 -16.26
C ALA A 254 0.67 15.42 -16.37
N SER A 255 1.31 15.67 -15.24
CA SER A 255 2.77 15.77 -15.26
C SER A 255 3.20 14.54 -16.06
N PRO A 256 3.78 14.72 -17.27
CA PRO A 256 4.30 13.58 -17.98
C PRO A 256 5.17 12.90 -16.93
N MET A 257 4.95 11.62 -16.71
CA MET A 257 6.03 10.82 -16.17
C MET A 257 7.26 11.28 -16.95
N PRO A 258 8.31 11.75 -16.30
CA PRO A 258 9.51 12.07 -17.04
C PRO A 258 9.77 10.82 -17.86
N ALA A 259 9.57 10.94 -19.18
CA ALA A 259 9.96 9.94 -20.13
C ALA A 259 11.40 9.69 -19.77
N ASN A 260 11.68 8.45 -19.32
CA ASN A 260 13.01 7.91 -19.19
C ASN A 260 14.08 9.03 -19.23
N THR A 261 14.23 9.77 -18.14
CA THR A 261 15.54 10.29 -17.86
C THR A 261 16.36 9.01 -17.78
N PRO A 262 17.31 8.78 -18.70
CA PRO A 262 18.15 7.61 -18.57
C PRO A 262 18.61 7.69 -17.12
N MET A 263 18.29 6.66 -16.32
CA MET A 263 18.93 6.48 -15.03
C MET A 263 20.39 6.75 -15.36
N GLN A 264 20.88 7.92 -14.97
CA GLN A 264 22.30 8.12 -14.93
C GLN A 264 22.75 6.93 -14.12
N SER A 265 23.42 6.00 -14.79
CA SER A 265 23.99 4.84 -14.16
C SER A 265 24.89 5.43 -13.08
N GLU A 266 24.41 5.40 -11.82
CA GLU A 266 25.27 5.72 -10.68
C GLU A 266 26.52 4.87 -10.92
N SER A 267 27.65 5.51 -11.05
CA SER A 267 28.86 4.79 -11.37
C SER A 267 29.12 3.83 -10.22
N ILE A 268 29.70 2.67 -10.51
CA ILE A 268 30.09 1.71 -9.45
C ILE A 268 30.89 2.42 -8.36
N ALA A 269 31.66 3.47 -8.72
CA ALA A 269 32.39 4.32 -7.80
C ALA A 269 31.49 5.11 -6.85
N ASP A 270 30.33 5.63 -7.32
CA ASP A 270 29.38 6.36 -6.48
C ASP A 270 28.70 5.43 -5.47
N LEU A 271 28.33 4.22 -5.92
CA LEU A 271 27.78 3.19 -5.04
C LEU A 271 28.82 2.73 -3.99
N GLN A 272 30.07 2.56 -4.39
CA GLN A 272 31.17 2.21 -3.46
C GLN A 272 31.39 3.30 -2.42
N THR A 273 31.35 4.57 -2.83
CA THR A 273 31.48 5.72 -1.94
C THR A 273 30.34 5.78 -0.93
N ARG A 274 29.11 5.54 -1.36
CA ARG A 274 27.94 5.49 -0.46
C ARG A 274 28.00 4.31 0.52
N ILE A 275 28.45 3.14 0.07
CA ILE A 275 28.65 1.97 0.93
C ILE A 275 29.69 2.28 2.00
N GLN A 276 30.81 2.90 1.61
CA GLN A 276 31.87 3.29 2.55
C GLN A 276 31.39 4.31 3.58
N GLN A 277 30.59 5.30 3.18
CA GLN A 277 29.99 6.27 4.09
C GLN A 277 29.02 5.60 5.09
N MET A 278 28.20 4.66 4.61
CA MET A 278 27.30 3.88 5.48
C MET A 278 28.09 3.04 6.49
N GLN A 279 29.17 2.37 6.06
CA GLN A 279 30.04 1.60 6.97
C GLN A 279 30.69 2.47 8.03
N ASN A 280 31.19 3.63 7.68
CA ASN A 280 31.76 4.58 8.62
C ASN A 280 30.72 5.07 9.66
N THR A 281 29.48 5.30 9.22
CA THR A 281 28.38 5.66 10.11
C THR A 281 28.03 4.54 11.08
N ILE A 282 28.01 3.30 10.62
CA ILE A 282 27.75 2.13 11.47
C ILE A 282 28.85 2.00 12.53
N THR A 283 30.11 2.09 12.14
CA THR A 283 31.25 2.02 13.06
C THR A 283 31.22 3.15 14.11
N TYR A 284 30.82 4.36 13.70
CA TYR A 284 30.64 5.49 14.64
C TYR A 284 29.54 5.20 15.65
N LEU A 285 28.39 4.70 15.21
CA LEU A 285 27.26 4.37 16.08
C LEU A 285 27.61 3.21 17.04
N GLU A 286 28.37 2.22 16.59
CA GLU A 286 28.85 1.12 17.44
C GLU A 286 29.77 1.64 18.55
N LYS A 287 30.72 2.52 18.22
CA LYS A 287 31.59 3.16 19.23
C LYS A 287 30.78 3.99 20.23
N MET A 288 29.81 4.76 19.77
CA MET A 288 28.94 5.55 20.64
C MET A 288 28.11 4.66 21.59
N MET A 289 27.60 3.53 21.09
CA MET A 289 26.87 2.56 21.90
C MET A 289 27.78 1.92 22.96
N CYS A 290 29.02 1.54 22.61
CA CYS A 290 29.97 1.01 23.57
C CYS A 290 30.26 2.03 24.70
N THR A 291 30.50 3.30 24.33
CA THR A 291 30.74 4.38 25.32
C THR A 291 29.55 4.59 26.26
N LEU A 292 28.32 4.53 25.72
CA LEU A 292 27.09 4.65 26.51
C LEU A 292 26.84 3.46 27.45
N LEU A 293 27.32 2.28 27.09
CA LEU A 293 27.22 1.07 27.93
C LEU A 293 28.28 1.05 29.03
N GLU A 294 29.45 1.67 28.80
CA GLU A 294 30.51 1.80 29.78
C GLU A 294 30.23 2.90 30.84
N THR A 295 29.50 3.95 30.48
CA THR A 295 29.08 5.02 31.39
C THR A 295 27.89 4.65 32.30
N ARG A 296 27.33 3.45 32.16
CA ARG A 296 26.23 2.93 32.99
C ARG A 296 26.66 1.85 34.00
N LYS A 297 27.95 1.70 34.22
CA LYS A 297 28.52 1.01 35.38
C LYS A 297 28.97 2.06 36.37
#